data_c7c64cd9a99a7fc8e83f68902e439fd1
#
_entry.id   c7c64cd9a99a7fc8e83f68902e439fd1
#
_cell.length_a   1.000
_cell.length_b   1.000
_cell.length_c   1.000
_cell.angle_alpha   90.00
_cell.angle_beta   90.00
_cell.angle_gamma   90.00
#
_symmetry.space_group_name_H-M   'P 1'
#
loop_
_entity.id
_entity.type
_entity.pdbx_description
1 polymer ?
#
loop_
_entity_poly.entity_id
_entity_poly.type
_entity_poly.pdbx_seq_one_letter_code
_entity_poly.pdbx_strand_id
1 'polypeptide(L)'
;MENFLFINFSFLAILGALGLISFKAPIHGALSMIVSLVAIAGLYLLLYAQTLFLIQIVVYAGAIMVLSVFVMMFFNIKADSLWAKFSFAQMLQAALPLVVFGFLAYELAMMPSDFIVVPEGFGQIAPLGKYLFFNWGFSFEMISLLLTAALVGVVAILKGKNNG
;
A
#
# COMPACT_ATOMS: atom_id res chain seq x y z
N MET A 1 -21.45 15.74 3.87
CA MET A 1 -20.08 15.88 4.38
C MET A 1 -19.20 14.70 3.95
N GLU A 2 -19.68 13.48 4.03
CA GLU A 2 -18.91 12.27 3.67
C GLU A 2 -18.40 12.27 2.23
N ASN A 3 -19.25 12.60 1.26
CA ASN A 3 -18.85 12.69 -0.16
C ASN A 3 -17.75 13.73 -0.40
N PHE A 4 -17.78 14.85 0.32
CA PHE A 4 -16.75 15.87 0.20
C PHE A 4 -15.39 15.36 0.74
N LEU A 5 -15.40 14.69 1.89
CA LEU A 5 -14.20 14.08 2.45
C LEU A 5 -13.68 12.96 1.56
N PHE A 6 -14.56 12.14 1.01
CA PHE A 6 -14.19 11.06 0.09
C PHE A 6 -13.45 11.59 -1.14
N ILE A 7 -13.98 12.63 -1.79
CA ILE A 7 -13.35 13.25 -2.96
C ILE A 7 -11.97 13.83 -2.60
N ASN A 8 -11.86 14.52 -1.45
CA ASN A 8 -10.59 15.11 -1.03
C ASN A 8 -9.53 14.04 -0.74
N PHE A 9 -9.86 12.97 -0.01
CA PHE A 9 -8.92 11.88 0.26
C PHE A 9 -8.55 11.13 -1.02
N SER A 10 -9.51 10.90 -1.93
CA SER A 10 -9.22 10.28 -3.23
C SER A 10 -8.27 11.12 -4.07
N PHE A 11 -8.50 12.43 -4.13
CA PHE A 11 -7.63 13.35 -4.83
C PHE A 11 -6.21 13.38 -4.23
N LEU A 12 -6.12 13.44 -2.91
CA LEU A 12 -4.83 13.43 -2.20
C LEU A 12 -4.08 12.11 -2.41
N ALA A 13 -4.77 10.97 -2.44
CA ALA A 13 -4.19 9.67 -2.71
C ALA A 13 -3.59 9.61 -4.12
N ILE A 14 -4.31 10.12 -5.12
CA ILE A 14 -3.84 10.18 -6.51
C ILE A 14 -2.64 11.14 -6.64
N LEU A 15 -2.71 12.32 -6.05
CA LEU A 15 -1.60 13.28 -6.07
C LEU A 15 -0.34 12.69 -5.43
N GLY A 16 -0.47 12.00 -4.29
CA GLY A 16 0.64 11.33 -3.63
C GLY A 16 1.24 10.22 -4.50
N ALA A 17 0.42 9.43 -5.17
CA ALA A 17 0.89 8.39 -6.10
C ALA A 17 1.59 8.98 -7.34
N LEU A 18 1.06 10.06 -7.91
CA LEU A 18 1.70 10.77 -9.02
C LEU A 18 3.04 11.40 -8.60
N GLY A 19 3.12 11.92 -7.37
CA GLY A 19 4.35 12.47 -6.81
C GLY A 19 5.46 11.42 -6.72
N LEU A 20 5.14 10.17 -6.35
CA LEU A 20 6.10 9.07 -6.33
C LEU A 20 6.83 8.90 -7.69
N ILE A 21 6.07 9.02 -8.79
CA ILE A 21 6.60 8.84 -10.15
C ILE A 21 7.32 10.11 -10.65
N SER A 22 6.84 11.28 -10.20
CA SER A 22 7.30 12.58 -10.73
C SER A 22 8.59 13.08 -10.08
N PHE A 23 8.84 12.74 -8.82
CA PHE A 23 10.02 13.21 -8.11
C PHE A 23 11.29 12.45 -8.53
N LYS A 24 12.33 13.20 -8.88
CA LYS A 24 13.65 12.65 -9.25
C LYS A 24 14.39 12.05 -8.06
N ALA A 25 14.25 12.65 -6.88
CA ALA A 25 14.90 12.18 -5.67
C ALA A 25 14.06 11.07 -5.01
N PRO A 26 14.62 9.87 -4.79
CA PRO A 26 13.88 8.72 -4.22
C PRO A 26 13.22 9.03 -2.87
N ILE A 27 13.87 9.86 -2.05
CA ILE A 27 13.34 10.28 -0.74
C ILE A 27 12.05 11.08 -0.91
N HIS A 28 11.98 12.04 -1.84
CA HIS A 28 10.78 12.84 -2.08
C HIS A 28 9.64 11.96 -2.64
N GLY A 29 9.98 11.00 -3.51
CA GLY A 29 9.02 10.00 -3.98
C GLY A 29 8.45 9.16 -2.85
N ALA A 30 9.29 8.66 -1.95
CA ALA A 30 8.86 7.89 -0.79
C ALA A 30 7.99 8.71 0.17
N LEU A 31 8.32 9.97 0.44
CA LEU A 31 7.50 10.88 1.25
C LEU A 31 6.13 11.12 0.60
N SER A 32 6.11 11.31 -0.73
CA SER A 32 4.85 11.44 -1.47
C SER A 32 3.99 10.18 -1.38
N MET A 33 4.61 8.99 -1.41
CA MET A 33 3.90 7.73 -1.21
C MET A 33 3.30 7.62 0.19
N ILE A 34 3.98 8.08 1.25
CA ILE A 34 3.41 8.11 2.60
C ILE A 34 2.13 8.95 2.62
N VAL A 35 2.12 10.12 1.97
CA VAL A 35 0.92 10.96 1.86
C VAL A 35 -0.22 10.20 1.18
N SER A 36 0.07 9.49 0.09
CA SER A 36 -0.92 8.64 -0.59
C SER A 36 -1.49 7.55 0.33
N LEU A 37 -0.62 6.84 1.08
CA LEU A 37 -1.03 5.77 1.99
C LEU A 37 -1.89 6.29 3.15
N VAL A 38 -1.58 7.46 3.70
CA VAL A 38 -2.38 8.11 4.75
C VAL A 38 -3.74 8.54 4.19
N ALA A 39 -3.79 9.05 2.96
CA ALA A 39 -5.05 9.39 2.30
C ALA A 39 -5.92 8.15 2.06
N ILE A 40 -5.34 7.03 1.63
CA ILE A 40 -6.04 5.74 1.49
C ILE A 40 -6.57 5.26 2.85
N ALA A 41 -5.81 5.44 3.93
CA ALA A 41 -6.30 5.13 5.26
C ALA A 41 -7.55 5.95 5.61
N GLY A 42 -7.58 7.25 5.28
CA GLY A 42 -8.76 8.09 5.43
C GLY A 42 -9.97 7.56 4.65
N LEU A 43 -9.76 7.04 3.43
CA LEU A 43 -10.83 6.38 2.65
C LEU A 43 -11.35 5.13 3.35
N TYR A 44 -10.48 4.28 3.93
CA TYR A 44 -10.92 3.12 4.71
C TYR A 44 -11.78 3.51 5.91
N LEU A 45 -11.45 4.62 6.58
CA LEU A 45 -12.24 5.12 7.70
C LEU A 45 -13.64 5.56 7.24
N LEU A 46 -13.74 6.26 6.11
CA LEU A 46 -15.02 6.68 5.52
C LEU A 46 -15.88 5.50 5.06
N LEU A 47 -15.24 4.38 4.67
CA LEU A 47 -15.90 3.13 4.27
C LEU A 47 -16.23 2.21 5.46
N TYR A 48 -16.13 2.70 6.69
CA TYR A 48 -16.34 1.92 7.93
C TYR A 48 -15.38 0.72 8.10
N ALA A 49 -14.29 0.65 7.34
CA ALA A 49 -13.29 -0.41 7.41
C ALA A 49 -12.21 -0.10 8.47
N GLN A 50 -12.59 -0.02 9.73
CA GLN A 50 -11.76 0.44 10.84
C GLN A 50 -10.46 -0.38 11.00
N THR A 51 -10.54 -1.70 10.86
CA THR A 51 -9.36 -2.57 10.97
C THR A 51 -8.36 -2.31 9.83
N LEU A 52 -8.85 -2.10 8.59
CA LEU A 52 -8.00 -1.77 7.46
C LEU A 52 -7.34 -0.40 7.63
N PHE A 53 -8.08 0.58 8.17
CA PHE A 53 -7.52 1.88 8.52
C PHE A 53 -6.33 1.74 9.48
N LEU A 54 -6.48 0.96 10.57
CA LEU A 54 -5.43 0.76 11.56
C LEU A 54 -4.20 0.07 10.95
N ILE A 55 -4.40 -0.99 10.18
CA ILE A 55 -3.30 -1.70 9.48
C ILE A 55 -2.61 -0.77 8.50
N GLN A 56 -3.35 0.03 7.74
CA GLN A 56 -2.80 0.97 6.77
C GLN A 56 -1.88 2.01 7.44
N ILE A 57 -2.29 2.58 8.59
CA ILE A 57 -1.48 3.58 9.29
C ILE A 57 -0.29 2.93 10.00
N VAL A 58 -0.52 1.87 10.77
CA VAL A 58 0.52 1.31 11.64
C VAL A 58 1.55 0.50 10.84
N VAL A 59 1.09 -0.37 9.95
CA VAL A 59 1.98 -1.28 9.21
C VAL A 59 2.52 -0.62 7.94
N TYR A 60 1.63 -0.14 7.05
CA TYR A 60 2.07 0.37 5.75
C TYR A 60 2.76 1.74 5.85
N ALA A 61 2.08 2.74 6.38
CA ALA A 61 2.65 4.07 6.49
C ALA A 61 3.68 4.16 7.63
N GLY A 62 3.42 3.51 8.77
CA GLY A 62 4.28 3.56 9.95
C GLY A 62 5.52 2.67 9.83
N ALA A 63 5.37 1.35 9.75
CA ALA A 63 6.51 0.45 9.80
C ALA A 63 7.25 0.34 8.47
N ILE A 64 6.54 -0.04 7.40
CA ILE A 64 7.19 -0.37 6.11
C ILE A 64 7.74 0.88 5.43
N MET A 65 6.96 1.95 5.32
CA MET A 65 7.41 3.14 4.60
C MET A 65 8.45 3.94 5.38
N VAL A 66 8.34 4.05 6.69
CA VAL A 66 9.36 4.71 7.51
C VAL A 66 10.69 3.96 7.42
N LEU A 67 10.66 2.62 7.49
CA LEU A 67 11.86 1.81 7.29
C LEU A 67 12.44 2.01 5.89
N SER A 68 11.61 2.04 4.85
CA SER A 68 12.04 2.26 3.46
C SER A 68 12.72 3.62 3.28
N VAL A 69 12.13 4.69 3.82
CA VAL A 69 12.72 6.04 3.78
C VAL A 69 14.07 6.05 4.51
N PHE A 70 14.15 5.43 5.68
CA PHE A 70 15.37 5.32 6.44
C PHE A 70 16.48 4.61 5.64
N VAL A 71 16.16 3.48 5.02
CA VAL A 71 17.11 2.73 4.16
C VAL A 71 17.56 3.59 2.97
N MET A 72 16.64 4.27 2.28
CA MET A 72 16.98 5.16 1.14
C MET A 72 17.92 6.31 1.55
N MET A 73 17.73 6.85 2.76
CA MET A 73 18.59 7.90 3.28
C MET A 73 20.02 7.38 3.54
N PHE A 74 20.17 6.16 4.03
CA PHE A 74 21.47 5.56 4.28
C PHE A 74 22.25 5.22 3.00
N PHE A 75 21.57 4.71 1.98
CA PHE A 75 22.23 4.26 0.75
C PHE A 75 22.59 5.40 -0.20
N ASN A 76 22.19 6.65 0.07
CA ASN A 76 22.48 7.84 -0.74
C ASN A 76 22.34 7.57 -2.26
N ILE A 77 21.18 7.02 -2.65
CA ILE A 77 20.91 6.64 -4.04
C ILE A 77 20.91 7.89 -4.92
N LYS A 78 21.87 7.96 -5.85
CA LYS A 78 21.96 9.08 -6.79
C LYS A 78 20.79 9.03 -7.78
N ALA A 79 20.05 10.13 -7.88
CA ALA A 79 18.89 10.25 -8.75
C ALA A 79 19.21 10.06 -10.25
N ASP A 80 20.43 10.40 -10.67
CA ASP A 80 20.83 10.38 -12.10
C ASP A 80 20.88 8.98 -12.71
N SER A 81 21.00 7.92 -11.91
CA SER A 81 21.06 6.55 -12.38
C SER A 81 19.68 5.95 -12.72
N LEU A 82 18.58 6.59 -12.31
CA LEU A 82 17.23 6.06 -12.41
C LEU A 82 16.47 6.54 -13.66
N TRP A 83 16.95 7.56 -14.35
CA TRP A 83 16.31 8.11 -15.55
C TRP A 83 16.89 7.50 -16.81
N ALA A 84 16.38 6.36 -17.21
CA ALA A 84 16.62 5.81 -18.56
C ALA A 84 15.87 6.65 -19.61
N LYS A 85 16.49 6.83 -20.78
CA LYS A 85 15.81 7.49 -21.91
C LYS A 85 14.53 6.73 -22.23
N PHE A 86 13.41 7.45 -22.38
CA PHE A 86 12.12 6.89 -22.75
C PHE A 86 12.28 6.04 -24.03
N SER A 87 12.07 4.74 -23.88
CA SER A 87 12.07 3.80 -24.99
C SER A 87 10.62 3.47 -25.37
N PHE A 88 10.39 3.12 -26.65
CA PHE A 88 9.09 2.67 -27.12
C PHE A 88 8.55 1.47 -26.30
N ALA A 89 9.44 0.58 -25.85
CA ALA A 89 9.09 -0.52 -24.97
C ALA A 89 8.52 -0.03 -23.60
N GLN A 90 9.03 1.07 -23.06
CA GLN A 90 8.52 1.65 -21.81
C GLN A 90 7.15 2.30 -21.97
N MET A 91 6.87 2.88 -23.13
CA MET A 91 5.51 3.37 -23.44
C MET A 91 4.51 2.21 -23.52
N LEU A 92 4.89 1.09 -24.10
CA LEU A 92 4.04 -0.11 -24.17
C LEU A 92 3.80 -0.71 -22.79
N GLN A 93 4.82 -0.71 -21.91
CA GLN A 93 4.70 -1.15 -20.52
C GLN A 93 3.81 -0.22 -19.70
N ALA A 94 3.82 1.09 -19.95
CA ALA A 94 2.94 2.05 -19.29
C ALA A 94 1.47 1.96 -19.78
N ALA A 95 1.25 1.43 -20.99
CA ALA A 95 -0.11 1.22 -21.51
C ALA A 95 -0.86 0.12 -20.76
N LEU A 96 -0.17 -0.92 -20.28
CA LEU A 96 -0.78 -2.04 -19.58
C LEU A 96 -1.57 -1.62 -18.32
N PRO A 97 -0.99 -0.87 -17.35
CA PRO A 97 -1.74 -0.39 -16.19
C PRO A 97 -2.90 0.55 -16.56
N LEU A 98 -2.78 1.34 -17.64
CA LEU A 98 -3.87 2.20 -18.11
C LEU A 98 -5.04 1.37 -18.66
N VAL A 99 -4.77 0.29 -19.40
CA VAL A 99 -5.80 -0.62 -19.91
C VAL A 99 -6.50 -1.33 -18.75
N VAL A 100 -5.73 -1.86 -17.79
CA VAL A 100 -6.29 -2.50 -16.59
C VAL A 100 -7.14 -1.53 -15.78
N PHE A 101 -6.68 -0.30 -15.57
CA PHE A 101 -7.43 0.73 -14.87
C PHE A 101 -8.73 1.10 -15.63
N GLY A 102 -8.65 1.27 -16.94
CA GLY A 102 -9.82 1.55 -17.77
C GLY A 102 -10.86 0.42 -17.73
N PHE A 103 -10.42 -0.82 -17.77
CA PHE A 103 -11.28 -1.99 -17.64
C PHE A 103 -11.97 -2.04 -16.26
N LEU A 104 -11.21 -1.87 -15.18
CA LEU A 104 -11.76 -1.84 -13.81
C LEU A 104 -12.74 -0.67 -13.61
N ALA A 105 -12.43 0.51 -14.14
CA ALA A 105 -13.32 1.67 -14.09
C ALA A 105 -14.61 1.42 -14.84
N TYR A 106 -14.56 0.75 -16.00
CA TYR A 106 -15.73 0.36 -16.77
C TYR A 106 -16.61 -0.64 -16.00
N GLU A 107 -16.02 -1.70 -15.42
CA GLU A 107 -16.74 -2.67 -14.61
C GLU A 107 -17.42 -2.03 -13.40
N LEU A 108 -16.72 -1.15 -12.69
CA LEU A 108 -17.28 -0.40 -11.56
C LEU A 108 -18.44 0.51 -11.98
N ALA A 109 -18.35 1.17 -13.15
CA ALA A 109 -19.42 2.02 -13.66
C ALA A 109 -20.68 1.24 -14.08
N MET A 110 -20.52 -0.04 -14.47
CA MET A 110 -21.63 -0.92 -14.84
C MET A 110 -22.21 -1.70 -13.67
N MET A 111 -21.58 -1.63 -12.49
CA MET A 111 -22.06 -2.30 -11.28
C MET A 111 -23.40 -1.68 -10.85
N PRO A 112 -24.45 -2.50 -10.58
CA PRO A 112 -25.70 -1.98 -10.05
C PRO A 112 -25.43 -1.26 -8.73
N SER A 113 -26.00 -0.07 -8.57
CA SER A 113 -25.86 0.76 -7.36
C SER A 113 -26.74 0.28 -6.19
N ASP A 114 -27.00 -1.00 -6.10
CA ASP A 114 -27.71 -1.57 -4.94
C ASP A 114 -26.81 -1.45 -3.73
N PHE A 115 -27.06 -0.44 -2.93
CA PHE A 115 -26.35 -0.20 -1.68
C PHE A 115 -26.58 -1.39 -0.76
N ILE A 116 -25.56 -2.22 -0.61
CA ILE A 116 -25.56 -3.30 0.38
C ILE A 116 -25.59 -2.63 1.74
N VAL A 117 -26.62 -2.94 2.53
CA VAL A 117 -26.68 -2.51 3.93
C VAL A 117 -25.48 -3.10 4.64
N VAL A 118 -24.61 -2.24 5.13
CA VAL A 118 -23.40 -2.68 5.84
C VAL A 118 -23.81 -3.37 7.14
N PRO A 119 -23.48 -4.66 7.35
CA PRO A 119 -23.85 -5.37 8.57
C PRO A 119 -23.28 -4.71 9.81
N GLU A 120 -24.00 -4.84 10.95
CA GLU A 120 -23.47 -4.40 12.25
C GLU A 120 -22.13 -5.10 12.54
N GLY A 121 -21.12 -4.32 12.93
CA GLY A 121 -19.76 -4.82 13.19
C GLY A 121 -18.88 -4.97 11.96
N PHE A 122 -19.33 -4.56 10.77
CA PHE A 122 -18.47 -4.51 9.59
C PHE A 122 -17.21 -3.67 9.85
N GLY A 123 -16.06 -4.17 9.37
CA GLY A 123 -14.78 -3.47 9.53
C GLY A 123 -14.15 -3.58 10.92
N GLN A 124 -14.82 -4.18 11.91
CA GLN A 124 -14.25 -4.44 13.22
C GLN A 124 -13.28 -5.63 13.21
N ILE A 125 -12.33 -5.63 14.17
CA ILE A 125 -11.27 -6.63 14.24
C ILE A 125 -11.79 -8.04 14.59
N ALA A 126 -12.83 -8.15 15.44
CA ALA A 126 -13.32 -9.43 15.91
C ALA A 126 -14.03 -10.28 14.83
N PRO A 127 -14.95 -9.75 14.01
CA PRO A 127 -15.53 -10.47 12.88
C PRO A 127 -14.48 -10.84 11.83
N LEU A 128 -13.56 -9.92 11.52
CA LEU A 128 -12.47 -10.16 10.58
C LEU A 128 -11.56 -11.30 11.05
N GLY A 129 -11.18 -11.28 12.33
CA GLY A 129 -10.37 -12.34 12.94
C GLY A 129 -11.06 -13.71 12.86
N LYS A 130 -12.35 -13.79 13.23
CA LYS A 130 -13.12 -15.03 13.09
C LYS A 130 -13.11 -15.55 11.66
N TYR A 131 -13.43 -14.70 10.69
CA TYR A 131 -13.46 -15.06 9.27
C TYR A 131 -12.10 -15.58 8.78
N LEU A 132 -11.01 -14.88 9.17
CA LEU A 132 -9.65 -15.25 8.83
C LEU A 132 -9.29 -16.65 9.36
N PHE A 133 -9.56 -16.93 10.64
CA PHE A 133 -9.22 -18.22 11.25
C PHE A 133 -10.05 -19.39 10.72
N PHE A 134 -11.35 -19.19 10.50
CA PHE A 134 -12.23 -20.30 10.06
C PHE A 134 -12.13 -20.55 8.55
N ASN A 135 -12.03 -19.51 7.72
CA ASN A 135 -12.07 -19.66 6.27
C ASN A 135 -10.67 -19.64 5.63
N TRP A 136 -9.71 -18.95 6.24
CA TRP A 136 -8.37 -18.71 5.69
C TRP A 136 -7.25 -19.13 6.65
N GLY A 137 -7.52 -20.10 7.55
CA GLY A 137 -6.55 -20.56 8.56
C GLY A 137 -5.21 -21.00 7.97
N PHE A 138 -5.22 -21.71 6.84
CA PHE A 138 -3.99 -22.09 6.14
C PHE A 138 -3.17 -20.90 5.68
N SER A 139 -3.80 -19.89 5.08
CA SER A 139 -3.12 -18.68 4.65
C SER A 139 -2.54 -17.90 5.83
N PHE A 140 -3.26 -17.86 6.95
CA PHE A 140 -2.78 -17.25 8.20
C PHE A 140 -1.53 -17.95 8.73
N GLU A 141 -1.52 -19.28 8.74
CA GLU A 141 -0.37 -20.08 9.17
C GLU A 141 0.86 -19.84 8.27
N MET A 142 0.66 -19.82 6.96
CA MET A 142 1.74 -19.54 5.99
C MET A 142 2.35 -18.15 6.19
N ILE A 143 1.54 -17.12 6.49
CA ILE A 143 2.04 -15.77 6.80
C ILE A 143 2.85 -15.77 8.10
N SER A 144 2.42 -16.51 9.13
CA SER A 144 3.15 -16.59 10.39
C SER A 144 4.52 -17.26 10.22
N LEU A 145 4.61 -18.31 9.41
CA LEU A 145 5.87 -18.95 9.05
C LEU A 145 6.78 -18.00 8.27
N LEU A 146 6.23 -17.24 7.32
CA LEU A 146 6.98 -16.25 6.54
C LEU A 146 7.56 -15.17 7.45
N LEU A 147 6.78 -14.63 8.38
CA LEU A 147 7.24 -13.63 9.35
C LEU A 147 8.35 -14.17 10.24
N THR A 148 8.21 -15.42 10.73
CA THR A 148 9.23 -16.08 11.54
C THR A 148 10.53 -16.30 10.74
N ALA A 149 10.42 -16.77 9.50
CA ALA A 149 11.57 -16.96 8.62
C ALA A 149 12.28 -15.64 8.31
N ALA A 150 11.54 -14.55 8.05
CA ALA A 150 12.10 -13.23 7.84
C ALA A 150 12.87 -12.73 9.09
N LEU A 151 12.31 -12.90 10.28
CA LEU A 151 12.93 -12.49 11.53
C LEU A 151 14.23 -13.28 11.81
N VAL A 152 14.18 -14.61 11.63
CA VAL A 152 15.36 -15.47 11.77
C VAL A 152 16.44 -15.08 10.74
N GLY A 153 16.04 -14.81 9.49
CA GLY A 153 16.95 -14.37 8.43
C GLY A 153 17.70 -13.08 8.80
N VAL A 154 16.99 -12.07 9.29
CA VAL A 154 17.61 -10.80 9.74
C VAL A 154 18.61 -11.04 10.88
N VAL A 155 18.23 -11.83 11.89
CA VAL A 155 19.11 -12.13 13.02
C VAL A 155 20.36 -12.92 12.57
N ALA A 156 20.21 -13.87 11.65
CA ALA A 156 21.32 -14.65 11.11
C ALA A 156 22.34 -13.77 10.37
N ILE A 157 21.86 -12.82 9.54
CA ILE A 157 22.71 -11.87 8.81
C ILE A 157 23.49 -10.97 9.79
N LEU A 158 22.83 -10.45 10.82
CA LEU A 158 23.43 -9.58 11.81
C LEU A 158 24.50 -10.31 12.65
N LYS A 159 24.22 -11.56 13.03
CA LYS A 159 25.17 -12.39 13.83
C LYS A 159 26.38 -12.84 13.00
N GLY A 160 26.18 -13.16 11.73
CA GLY A 160 27.28 -13.58 10.83
C GLY A 160 28.36 -12.51 10.67
N LYS A 161 27.99 -11.22 10.73
CA LYS A 161 28.93 -10.11 10.63
C LYS A 161 29.82 -9.91 11.89
N ASN A 162 29.40 -10.40 13.04
CA ASN A 162 30.15 -10.24 14.29
C ASN A 162 31.19 -11.39 14.54
N ASN A 163 31.24 -12.41 13.71
CA ASN A 163 32.10 -13.57 13.84
C ASN A 163 33.22 -13.61 12.75
N GLY A 164 33.41 -12.51 12.00
CA GLY A 164 34.47 -12.34 11.01
C GLY A 164 35.41 -11.13 11.38
#